data_01d528814e0bc086756aae04f431247c
#
_entry.id   01d528814e0bc086756aae04f431247c
#
_cell.length_a   1.000
_cell.length_b   1.000
_cell.length_c   1.000
_cell.angle_alpha   90.00
_cell.angle_beta   90.00
_cell.angle_gamma   90.00
#
_symmetry.space_group_name_H-M   'P 1'
#
loop_
_entity.id
_entity.type
_entity.pdbx_description
1 polymer ?
#
loop_
_entity_poly.entity_id
_entity_poly.type
_entity_poly.pdbx_seq_one_letter_code
_entity_poly.pdbx_strand_id
1 'polypeptide(L)'
;MSVDLTHAVRFDLPRGSVHGAGEERGVLLPASVFAELFLAAGPEVAVSIAFQMGQSMGKRVAQRLGGRDGVWEATLEGVVTALAAEISLAGLGALSLERWGKAMLFVIHNGPVIEAKFFAALFEGAVASSTGSPAKCAVVASDPGGMRILVASATGIDRVRGWISQGTTWGEALARLQGDAT
;
A
#
# COMPACT_ATOMS: atom_id res chain seq x y z
N MET A 1 -10.59 14.81 6.91
CA MET A 1 -10.21 14.52 8.32
C MET A 1 -8.70 14.38 8.32
N SER A 2 -7.94 15.19 9.06
CA SER A 2 -6.49 15.06 9.18
C SER A 2 -6.17 14.06 10.29
N VAL A 3 -5.23 13.15 10.03
CA VAL A 3 -4.72 12.23 11.06
C VAL A 3 -3.61 12.97 11.81
N ASP A 4 -3.75 13.12 13.13
CA ASP A 4 -2.69 13.67 13.96
C ASP A 4 -1.58 12.62 14.13
N LEU A 5 -0.39 12.91 13.61
CA LEU A 5 0.78 12.06 13.67
C LEU A 5 1.87 12.61 14.60
N THR A 6 1.58 13.67 15.36
CA THR A 6 2.58 14.40 16.16
C THR A 6 3.32 13.51 17.16
N HIS A 7 2.69 12.43 17.62
CA HIS A 7 3.26 11.46 18.56
C HIS A 7 3.35 10.03 18.01
N ALA A 8 3.24 9.88 16.69
CA ALA A 8 3.24 8.56 16.06
C ALA A 8 4.59 7.84 16.14
N VAL A 9 5.68 8.59 16.32
CA VAL A 9 7.02 8.05 16.57
C VAL A 9 7.58 8.69 17.83
N ARG A 10 8.00 7.85 18.79
CA ARG A 10 8.60 8.28 20.05
C ARG A 10 10.04 7.78 20.15
N PHE A 11 10.94 8.70 20.48
CA PHE A 11 12.34 8.40 20.72
C PHE A 11 12.58 8.34 22.25
N ASP A 12 13.12 7.23 22.73
CA ASP A 12 13.64 7.08 24.08
C ASP A 12 15.17 7.01 23.99
N LEU A 13 15.78 8.18 23.95
CA LEU A 13 17.23 8.30 23.79
C LEU A 13 18.03 7.65 24.93
N PRO A 14 17.62 7.78 26.21
CA PRO A 14 18.32 7.10 27.31
C PRO A 14 18.34 5.58 27.19
N ARG A 15 17.30 4.99 26.58
CA ARG A 15 17.21 3.54 26.35
C ARG A 15 17.66 3.13 24.93
N GLY A 16 17.99 4.09 24.07
CA GLY A 16 18.38 3.83 22.69
C GLY A 16 17.28 3.11 21.90
N SER A 17 16.01 3.49 22.10
CA SER A 17 14.87 2.86 21.44
C SER A 17 13.98 3.86 20.70
N VAL A 18 13.41 3.39 19.59
CA VAL A 18 12.40 4.10 18.83
C VAL A 18 11.12 3.26 18.87
N HIS A 19 10.01 3.89 19.16
CA HIS A 19 8.70 3.25 19.20
C HIS A 19 7.80 3.89 18.16
N GLY A 20 7.19 3.07 17.32
CA GLY A 20 6.18 3.47 16.36
C GLY A 20 4.78 3.49 16.95
N ALA A 21 3.80 3.79 16.13
CA ALA A 21 2.40 3.70 16.49
C ALA A 21 2.08 2.28 17.01
N GLY A 22 1.45 2.20 18.20
CA GLY A 22 1.14 0.91 18.85
C GLY A 22 2.23 0.39 19.78
N GLU A 23 3.19 1.24 20.20
CA GLU A 23 4.27 0.90 21.14
C GLU A 23 5.28 -0.15 20.59
N GLU A 24 5.18 -0.54 19.34
CA GLU A 24 6.13 -1.45 18.71
C GLU A 24 7.52 -0.79 18.64
N ARG A 25 8.54 -1.53 19.07
CA ARG A 25 9.93 -1.09 18.90
C ARG A 25 10.30 -1.10 17.43
N GLY A 26 10.72 0.04 16.93
CA GLY A 26 11.17 0.25 15.56
C GLY A 26 12.67 0.35 15.41
N VAL A 27 13.11 0.34 14.17
CA VAL A 27 14.47 0.69 13.74
C VAL A 27 14.34 1.73 12.63
N LEU A 28 15.13 2.80 12.71
CA LEU A 28 15.23 3.78 11.63
C LEU A 28 16.34 3.36 10.67
N LEU A 29 16.00 3.20 9.43
CA LEU A 29 16.96 2.90 8.35
C LEU A 29 16.88 3.98 7.28
N PRO A 30 18.03 4.40 6.71
CA PRO A 30 18.02 5.20 5.48
C PRO A 30 17.27 4.46 4.37
N ALA A 31 16.54 5.18 3.51
CA ALA A 31 15.77 4.58 2.42
C ALA A 31 16.65 3.79 1.44
N SER A 32 17.90 4.21 1.20
CA SER A 32 18.85 3.47 0.37
C SER A 32 19.22 2.12 0.99
N VAL A 33 19.53 2.08 2.30
CA VAL A 33 19.85 0.84 3.01
C VAL A 33 18.64 -0.11 3.02
N PHE A 34 17.44 0.44 3.20
CA PHE A 34 16.20 -0.35 3.13
C PHE A 34 16.04 -0.97 1.74
N ALA A 35 16.24 -0.22 0.66
CA ALA A 35 16.17 -0.73 -0.71
C ALA A 35 17.23 -1.80 -0.99
N GLU A 36 18.48 -1.59 -0.55
CA GLU A 36 19.57 -2.56 -0.70
C GLU A 36 19.29 -3.87 0.04
N LEU A 37 18.70 -3.81 1.24
CA LEU A 37 18.32 -5.01 1.99
C LEU A 37 17.31 -5.86 1.21
N PHE A 38 16.29 -5.23 0.59
CA PHE A 38 15.31 -5.97 -0.21
C PHE A 38 15.89 -6.51 -1.51
N LEU A 39 16.81 -5.76 -2.15
CA LEU A 39 17.51 -6.24 -3.32
C LEU A 39 18.36 -7.48 -2.99
N ALA A 40 19.08 -7.44 -1.87
CA ALA A 40 19.93 -8.55 -1.41
C ALA A 40 19.12 -9.78 -0.95
N ALA A 41 17.94 -9.57 -0.34
CA ALA A 41 17.06 -10.62 0.12
C ALA A 41 16.40 -11.39 -1.03
N GLY A 42 16.30 -10.78 -2.20
CA GLY A 42 15.63 -11.33 -3.37
C GLY A 42 14.10 -11.14 -3.37
N PRO A 43 13.48 -11.35 -4.55
CA PRO A 43 12.08 -10.94 -4.77
C PRO A 43 11.06 -11.69 -3.92
N GLU A 44 11.26 -12.96 -3.65
CA GLU A 44 10.32 -13.76 -2.87
C GLU A 44 10.27 -13.31 -1.40
N VAL A 45 11.44 -13.09 -0.81
CA VAL A 45 11.56 -12.62 0.57
C VAL A 45 11.02 -11.19 0.68
N ALA A 46 11.35 -10.32 -0.28
CA ALA A 46 10.86 -8.95 -0.35
C ALA A 46 9.32 -8.90 -0.38
N VAL A 47 8.68 -9.72 -1.22
CA VAL A 47 7.21 -9.83 -1.32
C VAL A 47 6.61 -10.34 0.00
N SER A 48 7.20 -11.35 0.63
CA SER A 48 6.72 -11.90 1.90
C SER A 48 6.76 -10.86 3.02
N ILE A 49 7.89 -10.15 3.15
CA ILE A 49 8.06 -9.10 4.16
C ILE A 49 7.09 -7.94 3.88
N ALA A 50 6.98 -7.50 2.62
CA ALA A 50 6.06 -6.44 2.24
C ALA A 50 4.61 -6.77 2.61
N PHE A 51 4.18 -8.00 2.36
CA PHE A 51 2.84 -8.46 2.74
C PHE A 51 2.63 -8.40 4.26
N GLN A 52 3.60 -8.85 5.06
CA GLN A 52 3.54 -8.80 6.53
C GLN A 52 3.52 -7.34 7.04
N MET A 53 4.36 -6.46 6.46
CA MET A 53 4.31 -5.03 6.76
C MET A 53 2.93 -4.45 6.46
N GLY A 54 2.37 -4.77 5.30
CA GLY A 54 1.01 -4.38 4.92
C GLY A 54 -0.02 -4.89 5.93
N GLN A 55 0.05 -6.14 6.35
CA GLN A 55 -0.85 -6.68 7.37
C GLN A 55 -0.79 -5.89 8.68
N SER A 56 0.40 -5.53 9.14
CA SER A 56 0.58 -4.73 10.35
C SER A 56 -0.04 -3.33 10.18
N MET A 57 0.19 -2.68 9.04
CA MET A 57 -0.44 -1.39 8.71
C MET A 57 -1.97 -1.50 8.66
N GLY A 58 -2.50 -2.51 7.98
CA GLY A 58 -3.94 -2.74 7.89
C GLY A 58 -4.62 -2.98 9.23
N LYS A 59 -3.96 -3.70 10.14
CA LYS A 59 -4.45 -3.87 11.53
C LYS A 59 -4.53 -2.53 12.26
N ARG A 60 -3.50 -1.66 12.13
CA ARG A 60 -3.53 -0.33 12.76
C ARG A 60 -4.57 0.58 12.13
N VAL A 61 -4.77 0.51 10.82
CA VAL A 61 -5.88 1.21 10.12
C VAL A 61 -7.23 0.77 10.68
N ALA A 62 -7.47 -0.54 10.79
CA ALA A 62 -8.70 -1.05 11.36
C ALA A 62 -8.89 -0.60 12.82
N GLN A 63 -7.87 -0.69 13.66
CA GLN A 63 -7.93 -0.22 15.05
C GLN A 63 -8.30 1.26 15.15
N ARG A 64 -7.69 2.11 14.29
CA ARG A 64 -7.95 3.56 14.25
C ARG A 64 -9.38 3.90 13.82
N LEU A 65 -9.97 3.07 12.98
CA LEU A 65 -11.34 3.24 12.47
C LEU A 65 -12.41 2.52 13.30
N GLY A 66 -12.06 1.92 14.44
CA GLY A 66 -13.03 1.25 15.31
C GLY A 66 -13.21 -0.24 15.03
N GLY A 67 -12.24 -0.88 14.42
CA GLY A 67 -12.28 -2.29 14.04
C GLY A 67 -12.70 -2.51 12.59
N ARG A 68 -12.92 -3.77 12.20
CA ARG A 68 -13.34 -4.11 10.83
C ARG A 68 -14.68 -3.49 10.45
N ASP A 69 -15.62 -3.50 11.37
CA ASP A 69 -16.95 -2.91 11.13
C ASP A 69 -16.79 -1.40 10.88
N GLY A 70 -16.00 -0.72 11.67
CA GLY A 70 -15.69 0.69 11.46
C GLY A 70 -14.99 1.00 10.14
N VAL A 71 -14.18 0.07 9.60
CA VAL A 71 -13.62 0.21 8.24
C VAL A 71 -14.71 0.15 7.18
N TRP A 72 -15.70 -0.72 7.31
CA TRP A 72 -16.81 -0.83 6.36
C TRP A 72 -17.80 0.33 6.46
N GLU A 73 -17.94 0.93 7.63
CA GLU A 73 -18.77 2.12 7.86
C GLU A 73 -18.07 3.43 7.46
N ALA A 74 -16.74 3.44 7.41
CA ALA A 74 -15.95 4.61 7.05
C ALA A 74 -16.10 4.94 5.56
N THR A 75 -15.94 6.22 5.24
CA THR A 75 -15.82 6.64 3.83
C THR A 75 -14.51 6.08 3.24
N LEU A 76 -14.50 5.83 1.93
CA LEU A 76 -13.30 5.39 1.23
C LEU A 76 -12.13 6.36 1.46
N GLU A 77 -12.41 7.66 1.43
CA GLU A 77 -11.43 8.72 1.69
C GLU A 77 -10.87 8.63 3.11
N GLY A 78 -11.70 8.27 4.09
CA GLY A 78 -11.28 8.05 5.48
C GLY A 78 -10.32 6.87 5.61
N VAL A 79 -10.63 5.74 4.95
CA VAL A 79 -9.78 4.55 4.92
C VAL A 79 -8.45 4.86 4.23
N VAL A 80 -8.50 5.53 3.06
CA VAL A 80 -7.28 5.92 2.31
C VAL A 80 -6.43 6.88 3.12
N THR A 81 -7.04 7.85 3.80
CA THR A 81 -6.31 8.80 4.67
C THR A 81 -5.60 8.07 5.81
N ALA A 82 -6.26 7.11 6.45
CA ALA A 82 -5.65 6.31 7.52
C ALA A 82 -4.49 5.45 6.98
N LEU A 83 -4.65 4.85 5.81
CA LEU A 83 -3.59 4.08 5.16
C LEU A 83 -2.42 4.96 4.70
N ALA A 84 -2.72 6.15 4.16
CA ALA A 84 -1.70 7.14 3.75
C ALA A 84 -0.82 7.56 4.94
N ALA A 85 -1.41 7.72 6.12
CA ALA A 85 -0.66 7.99 7.33
C ALA A 85 0.33 6.86 7.67
N GLU A 86 -0.08 5.59 7.57
CA GLU A 86 0.80 4.44 7.81
C GLU A 86 1.94 4.35 6.79
N ILE A 87 1.66 4.58 5.51
CA ILE A 87 2.66 4.60 4.43
C ILE A 87 3.69 5.71 4.67
N SER A 88 3.21 6.92 5.00
CA SER A 88 4.09 8.07 5.26
C SER A 88 4.95 7.87 6.50
N LEU A 89 4.40 7.31 7.60
CA LEU A 89 5.15 6.98 8.81
C LEU A 89 6.25 5.94 8.57
N ALA A 90 6.00 5.01 7.66
CA ALA A 90 7.01 4.02 7.27
C ALA A 90 8.06 4.58 6.29
N GLY A 91 7.97 5.83 5.86
CA GLY A 91 8.88 6.43 4.88
C GLY A 91 8.73 5.85 3.47
N LEU A 92 7.59 5.25 3.16
CA LEU A 92 7.31 4.60 1.87
C LEU A 92 6.71 5.53 0.82
N GLY A 93 6.66 6.83 1.11
CA GLY A 93 6.15 7.86 0.21
C GLY A 93 4.80 8.43 0.64
N ALA A 94 4.19 9.20 -0.23
CA ALA A 94 2.86 9.76 -0.04
C ALA A 94 1.84 8.97 -0.87
N LEU A 95 0.78 8.50 -0.21
CA LEU A 95 -0.30 7.76 -0.86
C LEU A 95 -1.44 8.71 -1.24
N SER A 96 -1.90 8.59 -2.48
CA SER A 96 -3.15 9.19 -2.95
C SER A 96 -4.04 8.15 -3.63
N LEU A 97 -5.30 8.49 -3.86
CA LEU A 97 -6.28 7.66 -4.55
C LEU A 97 -6.65 8.31 -5.88
N GLU A 98 -6.50 7.57 -6.98
CA GLU A 98 -7.09 7.92 -8.27
C GLU A 98 -8.29 7.00 -8.57
N ARG A 99 -9.34 7.58 -9.15
CA ARG A 99 -10.51 6.83 -9.62
C ARG A 99 -10.61 6.90 -11.14
N TRP A 100 -10.68 5.73 -11.75
CA TRP A 100 -10.90 5.59 -13.19
C TRP A 100 -12.19 4.80 -13.40
N GLY A 101 -13.33 5.52 -13.43
CA GLY A 101 -14.66 4.90 -13.39
C GLY A 101 -14.87 4.09 -12.11
N LYS A 102 -15.04 2.77 -12.22
CA LYS A 102 -15.17 1.85 -11.08
C LYS A 102 -13.81 1.34 -10.55
N ALA A 103 -12.73 1.51 -11.30
CA ALA A 103 -11.40 1.07 -10.88
C ALA A 103 -10.79 2.04 -9.86
N MET A 104 -10.18 1.49 -8.84
CA MET A 104 -9.43 2.24 -7.81
C MET A 104 -7.95 1.98 -7.97
N LEU A 105 -7.18 3.07 -7.99
CA LEU A 105 -5.73 3.04 -8.04
C LEU A 105 -5.16 3.74 -6.81
N PHE A 106 -4.33 3.04 -6.09
CA PHE A 106 -3.41 3.66 -5.15
C PHE A 106 -2.23 4.24 -5.91
N VAL A 107 -1.86 5.47 -5.60
CA VAL A 107 -0.72 6.13 -6.23
C VAL A 107 0.29 6.49 -5.15
N ILE A 108 1.51 5.98 -5.28
CA ILE A 108 2.63 6.31 -4.41
C ILE A 108 3.50 7.36 -5.08
N HIS A 109 3.66 8.48 -4.42
CA HIS A 109 4.58 9.56 -4.80
C HIS A 109 5.79 9.56 -3.87
N ASN A 110 6.96 9.89 -4.40
CA ASN A 110 8.21 10.01 -3.63
C ASN A 110 8.57 8.77 -2.80
N GLY A 111 8.15 7.59 -3.25
CA GLY A 111 8.52 6.33 -2.61
C GLY A 111 9.99 5.97 -2.83
N PRO A 112 10.57 5.11 -1.98
CA PRO A 112 11.90 4.55 -2.21
C PRO A 112 11.93 3.71 -3.49
N VAL A 113 13.09 3.64 -4.13
CA VAL A 113 13.28 2.85 -5.37
C VAL A 113 13.39 1.37 -4.99
N ILE A 114 12.25 0.69 -4.97
CA ILE A 114 12.10 -0.74 -4.66
C ILE A 114 11.28 -1.39 -5.78
N GLU A 115 11.40 -2.70 -5.93
CA GLU A 115 10.63 -3.43 -6.93
C GLU A 115 9.11 -3.20 -6.80
N ALA A 116 8.44 -3.05 -7.94
CA ALA A 116 7.00 -2.82 -8.01
C ALA A 116 6.17 -3.90 -7.26
N LYS A 117 6.65 -5.15 -7.26
CA LYS A 117 6.00 -6.27 -6.55
C LYS A 117 5.94 -6.07 -5.03
N PHE A 118 6.91 -5.34 -4.45
CA PHE A 118 6.91 -5.00 -3.03
C PHE A 118 5.65 -4.20 -2.67
N PHE A 119 5.38 -3.11 -3.41
CA PHE A 119 4.21 -2.27 -3.13
C PHE A 119 2.89 -3.00 -3.39
N ALA A 120 2.81 -3.83 -4.43
CA ALA A 120 1.63 -4.65 -4.67
C ALA A 120 1.33 -5.57 -3.47
N ALA A 121 2.33 -6.30 -2.98
CA ALA A 121 2.19 -7.19 -1.83
C ALA A 121 1.87 -6.44 -0.53
N LEU A 122 2.49 -5.27 -0.32
CA LEU A 122 2.20 -4.40 0.83
C LEU A 122 0.71 -4.02 0.87
N PHE A 123 0.16 -3.55 -0.25
CA PHE A 123 -1.24 -3.17 -0.31
C PHE A 123 -2.19 -4.37 -0.25
N GLU A 124 -1.84 -5.53 -0.81
CA GLU A 124 -2.60 -6.76 -0.60
C GLU A 124 -2.73 -7.10 0.89
N GLY A 125 -1.61 -7.06 1.62
CA GLY A 125 -1.59 -7.30 3.06
C GLY A 125 -2.41 -6.26 3.85
N ALA A 126 -2.26 -4.97 3.49
CA ALA A 126 -2.96 -3.88 4.17
C ALA A 126 -4.47 -3.96 3.97
N VAL A 127 -4.94 -4.15 2.75
CA VAL A 127 -6.37 -4.28 2.44
C VAL A 127 -6.96 -5.52 3.08
N ALA A 128 -6.31 -6.69 2.92
CA ALA A 128 -6.80 -7.93 3.52
C ALA A 128 -6.94 -7.83 5.05
N SER A 129 -5.99 -7.17 5.71
CA SER A 129 -5.97 -7.07 7.17
C SER A 129 -6.94 -6.03 7.71
N SER A 130 -7.15 -4.92 6.99
CA SER A 130 -8.09 -3.87 7.41
C SER A 130 -9.54 -4.26 7.16
N THR A 131 -9.84 -4.85 6.00
CA THR A 131 -11.22 -5.18 5.59
C THR A 131 -11.67 -6.59 5.98
N GLY A 132 -10.72 -7.50 6.23
CA GLY A 132 -11.00 -8.93 6.40
C GLY A 132 -11.28 -9.66 5.07
N SER A 133 -11.18 -8.99 3.94
CA SER A 133 -11.43 -9.55 2.61
C SER A 133 -10.16 -9.55 1.77
N PRO A 134 -9.85 -10.67 1.09
CA PRO A 134 -8.68 -10.71 0.23
C PRO A 134 -8.87 -9.77 -0.97
N ALA A 135 -7.85 -8.98 -1.25
CA ALA A 135 -7.75 -8.19 -2.47
C ALA A 135 -6.44 -8.54 -3.18
N LYS A 136 -6.41 -8.31 -4.48
CA LYS A 136 -5.21 -8.42 -5.28
C LYS A 136 -4.78 -7.05 -5.76
N CYS A 137 -3.47 -6.85 -5.85
CA CYS A 137 -2.88 -5.60 -6.29
C CYS A 137 -1.90 -5.85 -7.44
N ALA A 138 -1.84 -4.91 -8.38
CA ALA A 138 -0.85 -4.92 -9.43
C ALA A 138 -0.38 -3.51 -9.74
N VAL A 139 0.92 -3.34 -9.89
CA VAL A 139 1.46 -2.10 -10.45
C VAL A 139 1.12 -2.10 -11.94
N VAL A 140 0.41 -1.06 -12.38
CA VAL A 140 -0.02 -0.90 -13.78
C VAL A 140 0.77 0.20 -14.49
N ALA A 141 1.36 1.13 -13.74
CA ALA A 141 2.24 2.16 -14.27
C ALA A 141 3.23 2.64 -13.21
N SER A 142 4.39 3.07 -13.66
CA SER A 142 5.38 3.77 -12.83
C SER A 142 6.03 4.84 -13.71
N ASP A 143 5.81 6.09 -13.39
CA ASP A 143 6.27 7.27 -14.11
C ASP A 143 6.66 8.39 -13.10
N PRO A 144 7.20 9.53 -13.54
CA PRO A 144 7.52 10.63 -12.63
C PRO A 144 6.34 11.17 -11.82
N GLY A 145 5.12 10.92 -12.26
CA GLY A 145 3.90 11.28 -11.51
C GLY A 145 3.55 10.31 -10.38
N GLY A 146 4.23 9.17 -10.29
CA GLY A 146 4.06 8.19 -9.23
C GLY A 146 3.88 6.75 -9.73
N MET A 147 3.86 5.83 -8.78
CA MET A 147 3.58 4.43 -9.03
C MET A 147 2.10 4.15 -8.83
N ARG A 148 1.41 3.70 -9.89
CA ARG A 148 -0.03 3.39 -9.87
C ARG A 148 -0.26 1.91 -9.64
N ILE A 149 -1.05 1.59 -8.63
CA ILE A 149 -1.32 0.24 -8.16
C ILE A 149 -2.82 0.00 -8.21
N LEU A 150 -3.25 -0.85 -9.12
CA LEU A 150 -4.64 -1.28 -9.22
C LEU A 150 -4.99 -2.21 -8.07
N VAL A 151 -6.13 -1.97 -7.44
CA VAL A 151 -6.75 -2.86 -6.45
C VAL A 151 -8.01 -3.48 -7.07
N ALA A 152 -8.03 -4.80 -7.21
CA ALA A 152 -9.16 -5.50 -7.82
C ALA A 152 -9.25 -6.96 -7.34
N SER A 153 -10.23 -7.71 -7.88
CA SER A 153 -10.27 -9.17 -7.72
C SER A 153 -9.09 -9.85 -8.42
N ALA A 154 -8.76 -11.08 -8.03
CA ALA A 154 -7.71 -11.86 -8.68
C ALA A 154 -7.93 -11.94 -10.20
N THR A 155 -9.14 -12.27 -10.63
CA THR A 155 -9.49 -12.34 -12.06
C THR A 155 -9.31 -10.99 -12.76
N GLY A 156 -9.69 -9.89 -12.12
CA GLY A 156 -9.49 -8.53 -12.67
C GLY A 156 -8.01 -8.20 -12.87
N ILE A 157 -7.17 -8.52 -11.89
CA ILE A 157 -5.73 -8.32 -11.97
C ILE A 157 -5.11 -9.16 -13.10
N ASP A 158 -5.48 -10.44 -13.20
CA ASP A 158 -4.91 -11.34 -14.22
C ASP A 158 -5.27 -10.87 -15.63
N ARG A 159 -6.51 -10.38 -15.84
CA ARG A 159 -6.94 -9.80 -17.12
C ARG A 159 -6.16 -8.55 -17.49
N VAL A 160 -6.03 -7.61 -16.53
CA VAL A 160 -5.28 -6.37 -16.77
C VAL A 160 -3.81 -6.67 -17.08
N ARG A 161 -3.17 -7.56 -16.32
CA ARG A 161 -1.80 -8.00 -16.58
C ARG A 161 -1.66 -8.64 -17.96
N GLY A 162 -2.61 -9.49 -18.35
CA GLY A 162 -2.65 -10.12 -19.68
C GLY A 162 -2.72 -9.09 -20.81
N TRP A 163 -3.57 -8.08 -20.70
CA TRP A 163 -3.67 -7.03 -21.72
C TRP A 163 -2.41 -6.15 -21.79
N ILE A 164 -1.85 -5.76 -20.66
CA ILE A 164 -0.61 -4.97 -20.61
C ILE A 164 0.56 -5.77 -21.21
N SER A 165 0.67 -7.06 -20.93
CA SER A 165 1.72 -7.91 -21.52
C SER A 165 1.59 -8.07 -23.05
N GLN A 166 0.40 -7.85 -23.59
CA GLN A 166 0.11 -7.84 -25.04
C GLN A 166 0.29 -6.44 -25.66
N GLY A 167 0.82 -5.47 -24.92
CA GLY A 167 1.10 -4.12 -25.42
C GLY A 167 -0.06 -3.13 -25.28
N THR A 168 -1.17 -3.50 -24.62
CA THR A 168 -2.24 -2.54 -24.30
C THR A 168 -1.74 -1.56 -23.25
N THR A 169 -2.04 -0.27 -23.43
CA THR A 169 -1.71 0.73 -22.41
C THR A 169 -2.52 0.47 -21.13
N TRP A 170 -2.00 0.88 -19.97
CA TRP A 170 -2.69 0.67 -18.70
C TRP A 170 -4.06 1.37 -18.65
N GLY A 171 -4.19 2.56 -19.26
CA GLY A 171 -5.46 3.28 -19.34
C GLY A 171 -6.51 2.55 -20.18
N GLU A 172 -6.12 1.99 -21.34
CA GLU A 172 -7.00 1.14 -22.17
C GLU A 172 -7.36 -0.16 -21.46
N ALA A 173 -6.41 -0.78 -20.74
CA ALA A 173 -6.68 -2.00 -19.96
C ALA A 173 -7.72 -1.74 -18.87
N LEU A 174 -7.65 -0.60 -18.18
CA LEU A 174 -8.66 -0.19 -17.20
C LEU A 174 -10.03 0.09 -17.85
N ALA A 175 -10.04 0.74 -19.01
CA ALA A 175 -11.29 0.98 -19.76
C ALA A 175 -11.97 -0.34 -20.16
N ARG A 176 -11.20 -1.31 -20.65
CA ARG A 176 -11.71 -2.68 -20.97
C ARG A 176 -12.25 -3.38 -19.72
N LEU A 177 -11.53 -3.30 -18.59
CA LEU A 177 -11.97 -3.91 -17.34
C LEU A 177 -13.35 -3.40 -16.89
N GLN A 178 -13.69 -2.15 -17.20
CA GLN A 178 -15.00 -1.57 -16.88
C GLN A 178 -16.09 -2.02 -17.85
N GLY A 179 -15.78 -2.15 -19.14
CA GLY A 179 -16.74 -2.58 -20.17
C GLY A 179 -17.21 -4.02 -19.99
N ASP A 180 -16.35 -4.88 -19.43
CA ASP A 180 -16.65 -6.29 -19.20
C ASP A 180 -17.38 -6.55 -17.85
N ALA A 181 -17.61 -5.52 -17.05
CA ALA A 181 -18.31 -5.59 -15.77
C ALA A 181 -19.80 -5.18 -15.87
N THR A 182 -20.31 -4.99 -17.12
CA THR A 182 -21.70 -4.74 -17.46
C THR A 182 -22.33 -5.98 -18.02
#